data_441514faf6a76096239953e56a5efcc5
#
_entry.id   441514faf6a76096239953e56a5efcc5
#
_cell.length_a   1.000
_cell.length_b   1.000
_cell.length_c   1.000
_cell.angle_alpha   90.00
_cell.angle_beta   90.00
_cell.angle_gamma   90.00
#
_symmetry.space_group_name_H-M   'P 1'
#
loop_
_entity.id
_entity.type
_entity.pdbx_description
1 polymer ?
#
loop_
_entity_poly.entity_id
_entity_poly.type
_entity_poly.pdbx_seq_one_letter_code
_entity_poly.pdbx_strand_id
1 'polypeptide(L)'
;CERCETLWLNSKIHKDGRCPKCLNNKISTDGECHDCQFLSKTFYLMEQLFCDYSYDGVMKEIIHQYKIMRDFYLAEVLARRLVLPQTQYDYIVPIPSPIERDIERTFNPVTTVLDKMGISYQDVLGTHIRPKQSKLGKVERSKASNPFYIKDEEINIEGKVILLIDDIYTTG
;
A
#
# COMPACT_ATOMS: atom_id res chain seq x y z
N CYS A 1 0.03 20.27 -17.10
CA CYS A 1 0.12 20.42 -18.56
C CYS A 1 -0.15 19.07 -19.22
N GLU A 2 -0.47 19.05 -20.52
CA GLU A 2 -0.82 17.82 -21.27
C GLU A 2 0.24 16.71 -21.13
N ARG A 3 1.52 17.06 -21.21
CA ARG A 3 2.62 16.10 -21.01
C ARG A 3 2.56 15.41 -19.63
N CYS A 4 2.30 16.16 -18.56
CA CYS A 4 2.16 15.58 -17.23
C CYS A 4 0.93 14.68 -17.14
N GLU A 5 -0.20 15.09 -17.73
CA GLU A 5 -1.42 14.26 -17.76
C GLU A 5 -1.18 12.94 -18.51
N THR A 6 -0.51 13.01 -19.65
CA THR A 6 -0.15 11.80 -20.42
C THR A 6 0.71 10.83 -19.61
N LEU A 7 1.70 11.35 -18.86
CA LEU A 7 2.56 10.51 -18.00
C LEU A 7 1.75 9.82 -16.88
N TRP A 8 0.80 10.54 -16.27
CA TRP A 8 -0.09 9.96 -15.27
C TRP A 8 -1.00 8.88 -15.86
N LEU A 9 -1.61 9.15 -17.02
CA LEU A 9 -2.47 8.20 -17.71
C LEU A 9 -1.71 6.92 -18.08
N ASN A 10 -0.49 7.04 -18.57
CA ASN A 10 0.35 5.90 -18.93
C ASN A 10 0.78 5.05 -17.74
N SER A 11 0.75 5.61 -16.52
CA SER A 11 1.08 4.88 -15.29
C SER A 11 -0.13 4.17 -14.67
N LYS A 12 -1.35 4.37 -15.21
CA LYS A 12 -2.54 3.68 -14.69
C LYS A 12 -2.49 2.17 -14.94
N ILE A 13 -2.94 1.42 -13.95
CA ILE A 13 -3.08 -0.04 -14.05
C ILE A 13 -4.38 -0.38 -14.79
N HIS A 14 -4.26 -1.13 -15.89
CA HIS A 14 -5.40 -1.81 -16.49
C HIS A 14 -5.66 -3.10 -15.73
N LYS A 15 -6.87 -3.24 -15.18
CA LYS A 15 -7.22 -4.37 -14.29
C LYS A 15 -7.60 -5.63 -15.06
N ASP A 16 -7.98 -5.50 -16.34
CA ASP A 16 -8.37 -6.63 -17.19
C ASP A 16 -7.22 -7.63 -17.37
N GLY A 17 -7.55 -8.92 -17.23
CA GLY A 17 -6.56 -10.00 -17.34
C GLY A 17 -5.54 -10.06 -16.18
N ARG A 18 -5.81 -9.41 -15.05
CA ARG A 18 -4.99 -9.47 -13.84
C ARG A 18 -5.64 -10.30 -12.74
N CYS A 19 -4.82 -10.78 -11.82
CA CYS A 19 -5.33 -11.50 -10.64
C CYS A 19 -6.33 -10.61 -9.86
N PRO A 20 -7.55 -11.10 -9.58
CA PRO A 20 -8.58 -10.32 -8.92
C PRO A 20 -8.20 -9.91 -7.49
N LYS A 21 -7.32 -10.69 -6.82
CA LYS A 21 -6.87 -10.40 -5.46
C LYS A 21 -5.72 -9.38 -5.41
N CYS A 22 -4.63 -9.61 -6.18
CA CYS A 22 -3.40 -8.84 -6.03
C CYS A 22 -2.96 -8.06 -7.28
N LEU A 23 -3.76 -8.05 -8.34
CA LEU A 23 -3.50 -7.38 -9.62
C LEU A 23 -2.21 -7.84 -10.34
N ASN A 24 -1.66 -9.01 -9.98
CA ASN A 24 -0.54 -9.61 -10.72
C ASN A 24 -0.98 -9.92 -12.16
N ASN A 25 -0.12 -9.62 -13.14
CA ASN A 25 -0.39 -9.85 -14.56
C ASN A 25 -0.16 -11.30 -15.01
N LYS A 26 0.35 -12.17 -14.13
CA LYS A 26 0.58 -13.59 -14.40
C LYS A 26 -0.48 -14.42 -13.69
N ILE A 27 -1.65 -14.54 -14.32
CA ILE A 27 -2.73 -15.40 -13.82
C ILE A 27 -2.59 -16.82 -14.34
N SER A 28 -3.05 -17.81 -13.56
CA SER A 28 -3.19 -19.20 -13.96
C SER A 28 -4.53 -19.42 -14.67
N THR A 29 -4.73 -20.61 -15.22
CA THR A 29 -6.01 -21.04 -15.85
C THR A 29 -7.19 -20.94 -14.89
N ASP A 30 -6.96 -21.00 -13.58
CA ASP A 30 -7.98 -20.93 -12.54
C ASP A 30 -8.36 -19.49 -12.15
N GLY A 31 -7.78 -18.49 -12.83
CA GLY A 31 -8.11 -17.07 -12.62
C GLY A 31 -7.35 -16.37 -11.50
N GLU A 32 -6.66 -17.10 -10.62
CA GLU A 32 -5.76 -16.51 -9.61
C GLU A 32 -4.28 -16.67 -10.01
N CYS A 33 -3.41 -15.80 -9.50
CA CYS A 33 -1.98 -15.93 -9.76
C CYS A 33 -1.33 -16.96 -8.82
N HIS A 34 -0.22 -17.55 -9.25
CA HIS A 34 0.53 -18.53 -8.45
C HIS A 34 0.97 -18.01 -7.08
N ASP A 35 1.24 -16.69 -6.96
CA ASP A 35 1.62 -16.09 -5.68
C ASP A 35 0.47 -16.12 -4.68
N CYS A 36 -0.75 -15.75 -5.10
CA CYS A 36 -1.94 -15.84 -4.25
C CYS A 36 -2.24 -17.30 -3.86
N GLN A 37 -2.17 -18.22 -4.82
CA GLN A 37 -2.35 -19.65 -4.56
C GLN A 37 -1.32 -20.21 -3.58
N PHE A 38 -0.07 -19.78 -3.67
CA PHE A 38 0.99 -20.18 -2.76
C PHE A 38 0.79 -19.60 -1.36
N LEU A 39 0.56 -18.29 -1.25
CA LEU A 39 0.42 -17.60 0.02
C LEU A 39 -0.85 -18.01 0.77
N SER A 40 -1.95 -18.30 0.09
CA SER A 40 -3.21 -18.75 0.71
C SER A 40 -3.10 -20.06 1.47
N LYS A 41 -2.05 -20.87 1.23
CA LYS A 41 -1.80 -22.11 1.98
C LYS A 41 -1.35 -21.86 3.41
N THR A 42 -0.83 -20.68 3.71
CA THR A 42 -0.22 -20.35 5.01
C THR A 42 -0.83 -19.12 5.65
N PHE A 43 -1.35 -18.18 4.83
CA PHE A 43 -1.83 -16.88 5.30
C PHE A 43 -3.26 -16.61 4.84
N TYR A 44 -4.01 -15.87 5.65
CA TYR A 44 -5.23 -15.23 5.20
C TYR A 44 -4.84 -14.06 4.30
N LEU A 45 -5.30 -14.10 3.05
CA LEU A 45 -5.02 -13.04 2.09
C LEU A 45 -6.09 -11.96 2.19
N MET A 46 -5.73 -10.74 1.78
CA MET A 46 -6.70 -9.69 1.50
C MET A 46 -7.71 -10.17 0.45
N GLU A 47 -8.93 -9.69 0.53
CA GLU A 47 -9.96 -10.02 -0.46
C GLU A 47 -9.64 -9.41 -1.81
N GLN A 48 -9.19 -8.15 -1.82
CA GLN A 48 -8.87 -7.41 -3.04
C GLN A 48 -7.84 -6.32 -2.80
N LEU A 49 -6.89 -6.17 -3.73
CA LEU A 49 -6.01 -5.03 -3.84
C LEU A 49 -6.67 -3.93 -4.69
N PHE A 50 -6.73 -2.73 -4.16
CA PHE A 50 -7.05 -1.52 -4.90
C PHE A 50 -5.77 -0.76 -5.18
N CYS A 51 -5.40 -0.63 -6.44
CA CYS A 51 -4.22 0.09 -6.88
C CYS A 51 -4.52 0.75 -8.22
N ASP A 52 -4.28 2.04 -8.32
CA ASP A 52 -4.58 2.83 -9.52
C ASP A 52 -3.37 2.98 -10.44
N TYR A 53 -2.15 2.89 -9.90
CA TYR A 53 -0.92 3.18 -10.64
C TYR A 53 0.13 2.10 -10.45
N SER A 54 0.86 1.78 -11.53
CA SER A 54 2.06 0.96 -11.47
C SER A 54 3.21 1.71 -10.82
N TYR A 55 4.03 0.99 -10.02
CA TYR A 55 5.23 1.57 -9.41
C TYR A 55 6.39 1.58 -10.42
N ASP A 56 6.20 2.34 -11.49
CA ASP A 56 7.18 2.58 -12.57
C ASP A 56 7.08 4.03 -13.07
N GLY A 57 7.89 4.40 -14.04
CA GLY A 57 7.85 5.71 -14.68
C GLY A 57 7.68 6.87 -13.70
N VAL A 58 6.68 7.71 -13.97
CA VAL A 58 6.43 8.92 -13.18
C VAL A 58 6.04 8.61 -11.73
N MET A 59 5.32 7.53 -11.48
CA MET A 59 4.94 7.17 -10.09
C MET A 59 6.15 6.82 -9.24
N LYS A 60 7.10 6.06 -9.80
CA LYS A 60 8.34 5.73 -9.11
C LYS A 60 9.15 6.98 -8.78
N GLU A 61 9.24 7.94 -9.70
CA GLU A 61 9.93 9.21 -9.47
C GLU A 61 9.25 10.05 -8.40
N ILE A 62 7.93 10.21 -8.45
CA ILE A 62 7.17 10.98 -7.46
C ILE A 62 7.29 10.36 -6.08
N ILE A 63 7.11 9.04 -5.95
CA ILE A 63 7.25 8.37 -4.66
C ILE A 63 8.69 8.45 -4.15
N HIS A 64 9.70 8.39 -5.03
CA HIS A 64 11.09 8.58 -4.65
C HIS A 64 11.33 10.00 -4.11
N GLN A 65 10.88 11.03 -4.83
CA GLN A 65 11.03 12.42 -4.38
C GLN A 65 10.29 12.65 -3.07
N TYR A 66 9.05 12.17 -2.95
CA TYR A 66 8.25 12.28 -1.76
C TYR A 66 8.90 11.61 -0.54
N LYS A 67 9.30 10.34 -0.66
CA LYS A 67 9.79 9.54 0.49
C LYS A 67 11.28 9.72 0.77
N ILE A 68 12.11 9.84 -0.25
CA ILE A 68 13.56 9.83 -0.12
C ILE A 68 14.13 11.25 -0.13
N MET A 69 13.64 12.07 -1.06
CA MET A 69 14.05 13.49 -1.14
C MET A 69 13.27 14.37 -0.16
N ARG A 70 12.24 13.79 0.52
CA ARG A 70 11.44 14.43 1.56
C ARG A 70 10.64 15.63 1.08
N ASP A 71 10.22 15.60 -0.19
CA ASP A 71 9.35 16.65 -0.74
C ASP A 71 7.91 16.49 -0.24
N PHE A 72 7.65 17.08 0.91
CA PHE A 72 6.35 17.04 1.60
C PHE A 72 5.19 17.54 0.73
N TYR A 73 5.43 18.51 -0.16
CA TYR A 73 4.36 19.09 -0.98
C TYR A 73 3.79 18.11 -2.01
N LEU A 74 4.52 17.06 -2.34
CA LEU A 74 4.00 16.01 -3.22
C LEU A 74 2.83 15.23 -2.60
N ALA A 75 2.62 15.31 -1.28
CA ALA A 75 1.42 14.75 -0.65
C ALA A 75 0.12 15.33 -1.25
N GLU A 76 0.09 16.63 -1.57
CA GLU A 76 -1.08 17.25 -2.21
C GLU A 76 -1.29 16.73 -3.65
N VAL A 77 -0.21 16.51 -4.37
CA VAL A 77 -0.28 15.96 -5.74
C VAL A 77 -0.85 14.56 -5.70
N LEU A 78 -0.38 13.72 -4.78
CA LEU A 78 -0.87 12.36 -4.57
C LEU A 78 -2.34 12.38 -4.12
N ALA A 79 -2.68 13.19 -3.12
CA ALA A 79 -4.04 13.30 -2.59
C ALA A 79 -5.08 13.67 -3.67
N ARG A 80 -4.71 14.50 -4.62
CA ARG A 80 -5.60 14.89 -5.74
C ARG A 80 -5.76 13.81 -6.81
N ARG A 81 -4.92 12.80 -6.83
CA ARG A 81 -4.88 11.77 -7.87
C ARG A 81 -5.37 10.41 -7.40
N LEU A 82 -5.36 10.18 -6.09
CA LEU A 82 -5.80 8.94 -5.50
C LEU A 82 -7.30 9.00 -5.18
N VAL A 83 -7.97 7.88 -5.39
CA VAL A 83 -9.38 7.72 -5.06
C VAL A 83 -9.52 6.46 -4.24
N LEU A 84 -10.11 6.58 -3.04
CA LEU A 84 -10.41 5.39 -2.25
C LEU A 84 -11.57 4.61 -2.88
N PRO A 85 -11.57 3.27 -2.74
CA PRO A 85 -12.69 2.45 -3.19
C PRO A 85 -13.98 2.89 -2.50
N GLN A 86 -15.07 2.97 -3.27
CA GLN A 86 -16.39 3.38 -2.77
C GLN A 86 -17.11 2.18 -2.14
N THR A 87 -16.59 1.72 -1.02
CA THR A 87 -17.18 0.66 -0.20
C THR A 87 -17.30 1.17 1.22
N GLN A 88 -18.28 0.69 1.96
CA GLN A 88 -18.39 1.02 3.37
C GLN A 88 -17.37 0.19 4.17
N TYR A 89 -16.47 0.87 4.86
CA TYR A 89 -15.47 0.27 5.75
C TYR A 89 -15.80 0.60 7.20
N ASP A 90 -15.61 -0.36 8.10
CA ASP A 90 -15.67 -0.11 9.54
C ASP A 90 -14.41 0.65 10.00
N TYR A 91 -13.25 0.30 9.41
CA TYR A 91 -11.96 0.93 9.72
C TYR A 91 -11.17 1.22 8.44
N ILE A 92 -10.54 2.40 8.41
CA ILE A 92 -9.50 2.76 7.46
C ILE A 92 -8.20 2.82 8.24
N VAL A 93 -7.25 1.94 7.93
CA VAL A 93 -6.04 1.73 8.73
C VAL A 93 -4.80 1.91 7.87
N PRO A 94 -4.01 2.97 8.12
CA PRO A 94 -2.71 3.13 7.47
C PRO A 94 -1.71 2.10 7.98
N ILE A 95 -0.93 1.50 7.08
CA ILE A 95 0.19 0.63 7.43
C ILE A 95 1.31 1.50 8.02
N PRO A 96 1.76 1.24 9.26
CA PRO A 96 2.75 2.07 9.91
C PRO A 96 4.15 1.86 9.31
N SER A 97 4.90 2.94 9.16
CA SER A 97 6.35 2.87 8.98
C SER A 97 7.07 2.88 10.34
N PRO A 98 8.31 2.36 10.42
CA PRO A 98 9.12 2.48 11.63
C PRO A 98 9.28 3.95 12.03
N ILE A 99 9.09 4.24 13.32
CA ILE A 99 9.09 5.62 13.86
C ILE A 99 10.39 6.38 13.53
N GLU A 100 11.53 5.69 13.53
CA GLU A 100 12.82 6.27 13.20
C GLU A 100 12.85 6.82 11.78
N ARG A 101 12.15 6.16 10.84
CA ARG A 101 12.03 6.63 9.45
C ARG A 101 11.12 7.84 9.33
N ASP A 102 10.05 7.89 10.13
CA ASP A 102 9.15 9.03 10.13
C ASP A 102 9.82 10.25 10.78
N ILE A 103 10.60 10.06 11.85
CA ILE A 103 11.44 11.10 12.45
C ILE A 103 12.49 11.58 11.44
N GLU A 104 13.22 10.66 10.79
CA GLU A 104 14.22 11.00 9.77
C GLU A 104 13.61 11.77 8.61
N ARG A 105 12.40 11.42 8.22
CA ARG A 105 11.66 12.02 7.09
C ARG A 105 10.91 13.28 7.50
N THR A 106 10.61 13.45 8.80
CA THR A 106 9.77 14.49 9.42
C THR A 106 8.27 14.35 9.17
N PHE A 107 7.83 13.30 8.49
CA PHE A 107 6.42 12.98 8.27
C PHE A 107 6.22 11.49 7.97
N ASN A 108 4.99 11.00 8.21
CA ASN A 108 4.56 9.68 7.75
C ASN A 108 3.97 9.80 6.34
N PRO A 109 4.46 9.05 5.34
CA PRO A 109 4.04 9.23 3.95
C PRO A 109 2.58 8.83 3.69
N VAL A 110 2.05 7.85 4.40
CA VAL A 110 0.67 7.39 4.18
C VAL A 110 -0.32 8.33 4.84
N THR A 111 -0.13 8.59 6.14
CA THR A 111 -1.07 9.45 6.90
C THR A 111 -1.07 10.87 6.38
N THR A 112 0.07 11.42 5.96
CA THR A 112 0.12 12.76 5.37
C THR A 112 -0.74 12.88 4.11
N VAL A 113 -0.75 11.86 3.25
CA VAL A 113 -1.64 11.87 2.06
C VAL A 113 -3.09 11.76 2.48
N LEU A 114 -3.44 10.90 3.44
CA LEU A 114 -4.81 10.77 3.96
C LEU A 114 -5.31 12.08 4.58
N ASP A 115 -4.48 12.78 5.34
CA ASP A 115 -4.78 14.09 5.91
C ASP A 115 -5.09 15.12 4.82
N LYS A 116 -4.28 15.12 3.74
CA LYS A 116 -4.53 16.00 2.57
C LYS A 116 -5.78 15.64 1.78
N MET A 117 -6.22 14.38 1.84
CA MET A 117 -7.50 13.91 1.28
C MET A 117 -8.69 14.23 2.18
N GLY A 118 -8.47 14.64 3.43
CA GLY A 118 -9.52 14.80 4.45
C GLY A 118 -10.14 13.48 4.91
N ILE A 119 -9.39 12.38 4.83
CA ILE A 119 -9.84 11.04 5.21
C ILE A 119 -9.53 10.79 6.68
N SER A 120 -10.57 10.48 7.46
CA SER A 120 -10.39 9.99 8.84
C SER A 120 -9.93 8.53 8.84
N TYR A 121 -8.95 8.20 9.66
CA TYR A 121 -8.39 6.85 9.78
C TYR A 121 -8.14 6.49 11.24
N GLN A 122 -7.92 5.21 11.51
CA GLN A 122 -7.60 4.68 12.84
C GLN A 122 -6.14 4.21 12.87
N ASP A 123 -5.35 4.76 13.79
CA ASP A 123 -3.94 4.39 14.00
C ASP A 123 -3.83 3.21 14.99
N VAL A 124 -4.32 2.05 14.57
CA VAL A 124 -4.43 0.84 15.41
C VAL A 124 -3.25 -0.11 15.26
N LEU A 125 -2.41 0.07 14.23
CA LEU A 125 -1.26 -0.78 13.98
C LEU A 125 0.04 -0.16 14.45
N GLY A 126 0.89 -0.96 15.09
CA GLY A 126 2.28 -0.66 15.34
C GLY A 126 3.21 -1.53 14.50
N THR A 127 4.48 -1.15 14.41
CA THR A 127 5.51 -1.96 13.76
C THR A 127 6.78 -2.00 14.59
N HIS A 128 7.39 -3.19 14.66
CA HIS A 128 8.72 -3.34 15.22
C HIS A 128 9.80 -2.83 14.26
N ILE A 129 10.93 -2.41 14.81
CA ILE A 129 12.10 -2.01 14.02
C ILE A 129 12.57 -3.21 13.21
N ARG A 130 12.77 -3.01 11.90
CA ARG A 130 13.26 -4.05 10.99
C ARG A 130 14.23 -3.49 9.95
N PRO A 131 15.15 -4.32 9.42
CA PRO A 131 16.01 -3.93 8.30
C PRO A 131 15.21 -3.47 7.08
N LYS A 132 15.81 -2.60 6.24
CA LYS A 132 15.15 -2.13 5.01
C LYS A 132 14.75 -3.30 4.12
N GLN A 133 13.47 -3.55 3.97
CA GLN A 133 12.94 -4.64 3.13
C GLN A 133 13.30 -4.49 1.64
N SER A 134 13.61 -3.27 1.19
CA SER A 134 14.05 -3.04 -0.19
C SER A 134 15.35 -3.78 -0.55
N LYS A 135 16.11 -4.25 0.46
CA LYS A 135 17.32 -5.06 0.27
C LYS A 135 17.04 -6.57 0.27
N LEU A 136 15.84 -7.01 0.62
CA LEU A 136 15.48 -8.43 0.70
C LEU A 136 14.83 -8.90 -0.61
N GLY A 137 15.20 -10.11 -1.04
CA GLY A 137 14.54 -10.79 -2.15
C GLY A 137 13.11 -11.23 -1.80
N LYS A 138 12.33 -11.64 -2.81
CA LYS A 138 10.92 -12.08 -2.64
C LYS A 138 10.79 -13.25 -1.64
N VAL A 139 11.69 -14.23 -1.75
CA VAL A 139 11.72 -15.43 -0.87
C VAL A 139 12.09 -15.08 0.57
N GLU A 140 13.00 -14.12 0.77
CA GLU A 140 13.39 -13.68 2.11
C GLU A 140 12.27 -12.89 2.77
N ARG A 141 11.51 -12.09 1.99
CA ARG A 141 10.34 -11.37 2.51
C ARG A 141 9.22 -12.31 2.96
N SER A 142 8.96 -13.39 2.24
CA SER A 142 7.92 -14.36 2.61
C SER A 142 8.29 -15.21 3.84
N LYS A 143 9.57 -15.27 4.22
CA LYS A 143 10.06 -15.94 5.43
C LYS A 143 10.21 -15.02 6.64
N ALA A 144 10.10 -13.70 6.42
CA ALA A 144 10.23 -12.74 7.51
C ALA A 144 9.02 -12.85 8.45
N SER A 145 9.25 -12.74 9.75
CA SER A 145 8.17 -12.68 10.74
C SER A 145 7.33 -11.42 10.50
N ASN A 146 6.03 -11.52 10.79
CA ASN A 146 5.13 -10.36 10.74
C ASN A 146 5.64 -9.28 11.73
N PRO A 147 6.00 -8.09 11.24
CA PRO A 147 6.53 -7.03 12.11
C PRO A 147 5.42 -6.18 12.73
N PHE A 148 4.17 -6.36 12.30
CA PHE A 148 3.05 -5.55 12.75
C PHE A 148 2.39 -6.15 13.98
N TYR A 149 1.86 -5.29 14.82
CA TYR A 149 1.06 -5.65 15.99
C TYR A 149 -0.09 -4.65 16.15
N ILE A 150 -1.14 -5.07 16.83
CA ILE A 150 -2.27 -4.21 17.20
C ILE A 150 -1.88 -3.45 18.46
N LYS A 151 -1.97 -2.11 18.44
CA LYS A 151 -1.60 -1.23 19.57
C LYS A 151 -2.59 -1.31 20.72
N ASP A 152 -3.85 -1.48 20.41
CA ASP A 152 -4.96 -1.51 21.37
C ASP A 152 -5.62 -2.89 21.30
N GLU A 153 -5.37 -3.72 22.31
CA GLU A 153 -5.91 -5.07 22.41
C GLU A 153 -7.44 -5.09 22.64
N GLU A 154 -8.04 -3.97 23.05
CA GLU A 154 -9.48 -3.85 23.24
C GLU A 154 -10.23 -3.57 21.93
N ILE A 155 -9.54 -3.24 20.85
CA ILE A 155 -10.18 -2.98 19.56
C ILE A 155 -10.82 -4.25 19.00
N ASN A 156 -12.13 -4.20 18.77
CA ASN A 156 -12.84 -5.30 18.14
C ASN A 156 -12.75 -5.19 16.60
N ILE A 157 -11.95 -6.07 15.99
CA ILE A 157 -11.80 -6.18 14.53
C ILE A 157 -12.50 -7.41 13.95
N GLU A 158 -13.08 -8.27 14.77
CA GLU A 158 -13.75 -9.48 14.33
C GLU A 158 -15.00 -9.14 13.52
N GLY A 159 -15.12 -9.73 12.33
CA GLY A 159 -16.25 -9.48 11.42
C GLY A 159 -16.28 -8.07 10.80
N LYS A 160 -15.23 -7.27 10.98
CA LYS A 160 -15.14 -5.90 10.47
C LYS A 160 -14.54 -5.83 9.07
N VAL A 161 -15.05 -4.91 8.26
CA VAL A 161 -14.50 -4.61 6.94
C VAL A 161 -13.43 -3.53 7.10
N ILE A 162 -12.18 -3.89 6.85
CA ILE A 162 -11.01 -3.03 7.09
C ILE A 162 -10.35 -2.70 5.76
N LEU A 163 -10.16 -1.41 5.48
CA LEU A 163 -9.32 -0.93 4.40
C LEU A 163 -7.92 -0.63 4.93
N LEU A 164 -6.94 -1.48 4.58
CA LEU A 164 -5.52 -1.21 4.83
C LEU A 164 -4.97 -0.31 3.73
N ILE A 165 -4.23 0.73 4.11
CA ILE A 165 -3.64 1.68 3.16
C ILE A 165 -2.12 1.67 3.30
N ASP A 166 -1.43 1.45 2.19
CA ASP A 166 0.03 1.51 2.07
C ASP A 166 0.41 2.33 0.83
N ASP A 167 1.67 2.72 0.74
CA ASP A 167 2.20 3.51 -0.38
C ASP A 167 2.65 2.66 -1.58
N ILE A 168 3.20 1.47 -1.35
CA ILE A 168 3.72 0.58 -2.40
C ILE A 168 3.42 -0.87 -2.05
N TYR A 169 2.56 -1.51 -2.83
CA TYR A 169 2.35 -2.94 -2.77
C TYR A 169 3.34 -3.69 -3.65
N THR A 170 3.96 -4.73 -3.11
CA THR A 170 4.91 -5.58 -3.85
C THR A 170 4.55 -7.06 -3.80
N THR A 171 4.46 -7.64 -2.62
CA THR A 171 4.23 -9.08 -2.41
C THR A 171 3.17 -9.39 -1.35
N GLY A 172 2.65 -8.36 -0.67
CA GLY A 172 1.76 -8.51 0.46
C GLY A 172 2.49 -8.76 1.76
#